data_72785cb008e56341a624288415f93719
#
_entry.id   72785cb008e56341a624288415f93719
#
_cell.length_a   1.000
_cell.length_b   1.000
_cell.length_c   1.000
_cell.angle_alpha   90.00
_cell.angle_beta   90.00
_cell.angle_gamma   90.00
#
_symmetry.space_group_name_H-M   'P 1'
#
loop_
_entity.id
_entity.type
_entity.pdbx_description
1 polymer ?
#
loop_
_entity_poly.entity_id
_entity_poly.type
_entity_poly.pdbx_seq_one_letter_code
_entity_poly.pdbx_strand_id
1 'polypeptide(L)'
;MKRLHFTRCRTSLLAVLLAFSVAFVPVPSISDTSSNSAALLTTAQAAKKNTKNSFSLNEVPKYNGKASVVVHGNQPYFTSREKQNTKGFESYHKLDKLGRCGVAYANVSIDTMPTEKRGEIGQIRPSGWHTVKYSGVVDGNYLYNRCHLIAYCLTAENANKKNLITGTRYLNNEGMLPYETKTAQYIDKTKNHVLYRVTPVFEGDDLVASGVQMQAESVEDDGVGISFNVYVYNVQPYVVIDYKTGENWEGDEIAEPEGKWADGTEAD
;
A
#
# COMPACT_ATOMS: atom_id res chain seq x y z
N MET A 1 -34.89 -20.14 -5.04
CA MET A 1 -35.01 -19.02 -4.10
C MET A 1 -34.68 -19.52 -2.71
N LYS A 2 -33.45 -19.22 -2.18
CA LYS A 2 -33.11 -19.47 -0.77
C LYS A 2 -32.62 -18.15 -0.22
N ARG A 3 -33.37 -17.56 0.72
CA ARG A 3 -33.02 -16.32 1.45
C ARG A 3 -32.00 -16.69 2.51
N LEU A 4 -30.84 -15.99 2.50
CA LEU A 4 -29.89 -16.02 3.60
C LEU A 4 -30.35 -14.98 4.66
N HIS A 5 -30.60 -15.50 5.88
CA HIS A 5 -30.86 -14.67 7.04
C HIS A 5 -29.53 -14.16 7.62
N PHE A 6 -29.37 -12.86 7.67
CA PHE A 6 -28.30 -12.22 8.44
C PHE A 6 -28.75 -12.07 9.90
N THR A 7 -28.06 -12.74 10.79
CA THR A 7 -28.25 -12.61 12.25
C THR A 7 -27.57 -11.32 12.73
N ARG A 8 -28.36 -10.38 13.20
CA ARG A 8 -27.88 -9.13 13.83
C ARG A 8 -27.37 -9.42 15.24
N CYS A 9 -26.08 -9.22 15.47
CA CYS A 9 -25.50 -9.17 16.80
C CYS A 9 -25.76 -7.77 17.41
N ARG A 10 -26.61 -7.71 18.43
CA ARG A 10 -26.85 -6.49 19.23
C ARG A 10 -25.84 -6.48 20.38
N THR A 11 -24.93 -5.53 20.41
CA THR A 11 -24.14 -5.20 21.59
C THR A 11 -24.65 -3.91 22.20
N SER A 12 -25.04 -4.00 23.49
CA SER A 12 -25.53 -2.92 24.30
C SER A 12 -24.39 -1.96 24.67
N LEU A 13 -24.56 -0.68 24.37
CA LEU A 13 -23.65 0.39 24.82
C LEU A 13 -24.06 0.82 26.23
N LEU A 14 -23.17 0.62 27.19
CA LEU A 14 -23.24 1.21 28.52
C LEU A 14 -22.47 2.55 28.49
N ALA A 15 -23.19 3.65 28.61
CA ALA A 15 -22.61 4.99 28.70
C ALA A 15 -22.14 5.27 30.12
N VAL A 16 -20.84 5.50 30.31
CA VAL A 16 -20.27 6.01 31.56
C VAL A 16 -19.94 7.49 31.35
N LEU A 17 -20.68 8.35 32.03
CA LEU A 17 -20.41 9.79 32.13
C LEU A 17 -19.33 10.01 33.20
N LEU A 18 -18.16 10.49 32.78
CA LEU A 18 -17.12 11.01 33.69
C LEU A 18 -17.11 12.55 33.59
N ALA A 19 -17.52 13.21 34.65
CA ALA A 19 -17.41 14.66 34.79
C ALA A 19 -15.97 15.03 35.18
N PHE A 20 -15.29 15.82 34.36
CA PHE A 20 -14.01 16.44 34.73
C PHE A 20 -14.23 17.86 35.22
N SER A 21 -13.90 18.08 36.50
CA SER A 21 -13.82 19.40 37.11
C SER A 21 -12.49 20.05 36.73
N VAL A 22 -12.55 21.22 36.10
CA VAL A 22 -11.38 22.05 35.76
C VAL A 22 -11.05 22.92 36.97
N ALA A 23 -9.88 22.69 37.56
CA ALA A 23 -9.31 23.56 38.56
C ALA A 23 -8.49 24.68 37.89
N PHE A 24 -8.88 25.92 38.18
CA PHE A 24 -8.21 27.14 37.73
C PHE A 24 -7.02 27.43 38.62
N VAL A 25 -5.79 27.49 38.06
CA VAL A 25 -4.61 27.94 38.75
C VAL A 25 -4.17 29.29 38.15
N PRO A 26 -3.99 30.35 38.93
CA PRO A 26 -3.55 31.64 38.40
C PRO A 26 -2.04 31.67 38.14
N VAL A 27 -1.69 32.24 36.99
CA VAL A 27 -0.31 32.48 36.53
C VAL A 27 0.16 33.85 37.08
N PRO A 28 1.34 33.97 37.68
CA PRO A 28 1.92 35.29 38.02
C PRO A 28 2.56 35.94 36.79
N SER A 29 2.26 37.21 36.62
CA SER A 29 2.86 38.13 35.64
C SER A 29 4.30 38.49 36.06
N ILE A 30 5.24 38.32 35.16
CA ILE A 30 6.60 38.87 35.27
C ILE A 30 6.82 39.87 34.16
N SER A 31 7.15 41.08 34.57
CA SER A 31 7.42 42.27 33.77
C SER A 31 8.78 42.22 33.04
N ASP A 32 8.82 42.90 31.90
CA ASP A 32 9.85 43.26 31.01
C ASP A 32 11.28 43.41 31.52
N THR A 33 12.22 42.89 30.77
CA THR A 33 13.45 43.63 30.42
C THR A 33 13.98 43.20 29.05
N SER A 34 14.16 44.21 28.22
CA SER A 34 14.71 44.21 26.89
C SER A 34 16.15 43.71 26.82
N SER A 35 16.47 42.90 25.79
CA SER A 35 17.68 43.17 24.99
C SER A 35 17.66 42.34 23.70
N ASN A 36 17.94 43.03 22.63
CA ASN A 36 18.08 42.57 21.25
C ASN A 36 18.98 41.35 21.09
N SER A 37 18.48 40.31 20.52
CA SER A 37 19.20 39.34 19.70
C SER A 37 18.19 38.59 18.81
N ALA A 38 17.44 39.33 18.04
CA ALA A 38 16.67 38.80 16.93
C ALA A 38 17.52 38.92 15.66
N ALA A 39 17.58 37.85 14.95
CA ALA A 39 18.12 37.68 13.62
C ALA A 39 19.37 36.81 13.58
N LEU A 40 19.18 35.51 13.48
CA LEU A 40 20.02 34.56 12.71
C LEU A 40 19.59 33.10 12.82
N LEU A 41 18.33 32.83 13.12
CA LEU A 41 17.83 31.42 13.18
C LEU A 41 16.64 31.12 12.27
N THR A 42 16.41 31.89 11.22
CA THR A 42 15.20 31.72 10.37
C THR A 42 15.51 31.34 8.92
N THR A 43 16.70 30.81 8.61
CA THR A 43 17.00 30.42 7.22
C THR A 43 17.45 28.99 7.01
N ALA A 44 17.48 28.16 8.05
CA ALA A 44 17.89 26.75 7.91
C ALA A 44 16.72 25.74 7.83
N GLN A 45 15.47 26.16 8.04
CA GLN A 45 14.31 25.27 7.99
C GLN A 45 13.47 25.34 6.71
N ALA A 46 13.78 26.25 5.80
CA ALA A 46 13.04 26.38 4.54
C ALA A 46 13.64 25.62 3.35
N ALA A 47 14.71 24.88 3.52
CA ALA A 47 15.43 24.20 2.43
C ALA A 47 15.40 22.67 2.48
N LYS A 48 14.49 22.04 3.24
CA LYS A 48 14.09 20.66 2.97
C LYS A 48 12.91 20.63 1.99
N LYS A 49 13.11 21.31 0.88
CA LYS A 49 12.18 21.30 -0.24
C LYS A 49 12.46 20.07 -1.08
N ASN A 50 11.47 19.20 -1.17
CA ASN A 50 11.32 18.23 -2.25
C ASN A 50 12.51 17.28 -2.49
N THR A 51 12.89 16.44 -1.56
CA THR A 51 13.27 15.10 -1.99
C THR A 51 11.97 14.45 -2.48
N LYS A 52 11.79 14.52 -3.79
CA LYS A 52 10.79 13.77 -4.50
C LYS A 52 10.60 12.42 -3.83
N ASN A 53 9.37 12.01 -3.81
CA ASN A 53 8.83 10.69 -3.54
C ASN A 53 9.54 9.57 -4.35
N SER A 54 10.85 9.50 -4.27
CA SER A 54 11.65 8.41 -4.82
C SER A 54 11.72 7.34 -3.75
N PHE A 55 10.83 6.37 -3.85
CA PHE A 55 10.92 5.15 -3.07
C PHE A 55 12.24 4.44 -3.41
N SER A 56 13.00 4.09 -2.39
CA SER A 56 14.21 3.30 -2.52
C SER A 56 14.07 1.99 -1.76
N LEU A 57 14.40 0.88 -2.41
CA LEU A 57 14.36 -0.43 -1.78
C LEU A 57 15.35 -0.52 -0.59
N ASN A 58 16.41 0.30 -0.61
CA ASN A 58 17.37 0.39 0.51
C ASN A 58 16.77 0.95 1.81
N GLU A 59 15.57 1.56 1.75
CA GLU A 59 14.83 2.04 2.92
C GLU A 59 13.89 0.98 3.48
N VAL A 60 13.74 -0.15 2.78
CA VAL A 60 12.86 -1.25 3.18
C VAL A 60 13.66 -2.23 4.03
N PRO A 61 13.26 -2.47 5.29
CA PRO A 61 13.91 -3.49 6.12
C PRO A 61 13.76 -4.87 5.49
N LYS A 62 14.66 -5.78 5.86
CA LYS A 62 14.55 -7.19 5.46
C LYS A 62 13.21 -7.76 5.88
N TYR A 63 12.70 -8.69 5.06
CA TYR A 63 11.50 -9.44 5.40
C TYR A 63 11.70 -10.19 6.73
N ASN A 64 10.77 -10.03 7.66
CA ASN A 64 10.83 -10.59 9.01
C ASN A 64 9.56 -11.37 9.39
N GLY A 65 8.88 -11.95 8.39
CA GLY A 65 7.62 -12.68 8.59
C GLY A 65 6.37 -11.79 8.47
N LYS A 66 6.50 -10.47 8.29
CA LYS A 66 5.35 -9.57 8.07
C LYS A 66 5.17 -9.29 6.58
N ALA A 67 3.98 -9.50 6.06
CA ALA A 67 3.68 -9.31 4.64
C ALA A 67 3.89 -7.88 4.14
N SER A 68 3.84 -6.89 5.04
CA SER A 68 4.05 -5.48 4.70
C SER A 68 4.74 -4.72 5.83
N VAL A 69 5.36 -3.60 5.47
CA VAL A 69 6.00 -2.66 6.38
C VAL A 69 5.60 -1.24 6.04
N VAL A 70 5.45 -0.40 7.07
CA VAL A 70 5.23 1.03 6.91
C VAL A 70 6.50 1.68 6.38
N VAL A 71 6.36 2.53 5.36
CA VAL A 71 7.45 3.33 4.81
C VAL A 71 7.10 4.82 4.85
N HIS A 72 8.11 5.70 4.82
CA HIS A 72 7.95 7.15 4.84
C HIS A 72 7.02 7.64 5.97
N GLY A 73 7.12 7.04 7.17
CA GLY A 73 6.30 7.40 8.32
C GLY A 73 4.80 7.20 8.11
N ASN A 74 4.41 6.28 7.24
CA ASN A 74 3.02 6.02 6.83
C ASN A 74 2.34 7.21 6.13
N GLN A 75 3.11 8.18 5.62
CA GLN A 75 2.55 9.34 4.94
C GLN A 75 2.50 9.10 3.44
N PRO A 76 1.30 9.01 2.83
CA PRO A 76 1.17 8.97 1.39
C PRO A 76 1.55 10.32 0.78
N TYR A 77 2.10 10.29 -0.42
CA TYR A 77 2.45 11.51 -1.13
C TYR A 77 1.52 11.73 -2.31
N PHE A 78 0.66 12.73 -2.16
CA PHE A 78 -0.17 13.26 -3.24
C PHE A 78 -0.05 14.78 -3.24
N THR A 79 0.05 15.36 -4.43
CA THR A 79 0.13 16.82 -4.59
C THR A 79 -1.21 17.48 -4.20
N SER A 80 -1.18 18.75 -3.82
CA SER A 80 -2.39 19.51 -3.52
C SER A 80 -3.39 19.50 -4.69
N ARG A 81 -2.89 19.45 -5.94
CA ARG A 81 -3.74 19.34 -7.13
C ARG A 81 -4.43 17.99 -7.23
N GLU A 82 -3.72 16.89 -6.92
CA GLU A 82 -4.30 15.55 -6.90
C GLU A 82 -5.39 15.45 -5.82
N LYS A 83 -5.13 15.98 -4.63
CA LYS A 83 -6.06 15.99 -3.49
C LYS A 83 -7.33 16.82 -3.71
N GLN A 84 -7.33 17.74 -4.66
CA GLN A 84 -8.53 18.52 -5.03
C GLN A 84 -9.39 17.85 -6.10
N ASN A 85 -8.95 16.71 -6.65
CA ASN A 85 -9.68 16.03 -7.71
C ASN A 85 -10.71 15.05 -7.14
N THR A 86 -11.98 15.39 -7.27
CA THR A 86 -13.13 14.56 -6.89
C THR A 86 -13.76 13.84 -8.08
N LYS A 87 -12.99 13.61 -9.15
CA LYS A 87 -13.43 12.80 -10.30
C LYS A 87 -12.71 11.48 -10.30
N GLY A 88 -13.46 10.38 -10.40
CA GLY A 88 -12.90 9.06 -10.61
C GLY A 88 -12.06 9.00 -11.89
N PHE A 89 -10.90 8.37 -11.82
CA PHE A 89 -10.05 8.08 -12.98
C PHE A 89 -9.15 6.90 -12.68
N GLU A 90 -8.59 6.34 -13.76
CA GLU A 90 -7.57 5.29 -13.73
C GLU A 90 -6.45 5.65 -14.69
N SER A 91 -5.23 5.28 -14.32
CA SER A 91 -4.04 5.47 -15.14
C SER A 91 -3.05 4.34 -14.89
N TYR A 92 -2.65 3.66 -15.96
CA TYR A 92 -1.69 2.56 -15.93
C TYR A 92 -0.51 2.89 -16.82
N HIS A 93 0.66 2.97 -16.23
CA HIS A 93 1.88 3.26 -16.99
C HIS A 93 2.13 2.20 -18.06
N LYS A 94 2.77 2.60 -19.16
CA LYS A 94 3.17 1.66 -20.23
C LYS A 94 4.13 0.62 -19.67
N LEU A 95 4.04 -0.60 -20.19
CA LEU A 95 5.07 -1.60 -19.93
C LEU A 95 6.44 -1.08 -20.41
N ASP A 96 7.47 -1.40 -19.66
CA ASP A 96 8.84 -1.08 -20.06
C ASP A 96 9.36 -2.06 -21.15
N LYS A 97 10.63 -1.90 -21.53
CA LYS A 97 11.29 -2.74 -22.54
C LYS A 97 11.39 -4.22 -22.15
N LEU A 98 11.29 -4.54 -20.87
CA LEU A 98 11.29 -5.92 -20.33
C LEU A 98 9.86 -6.46 -20.13
N GLY A 99 8.83 -5.70 -20.52
CA GLY A 99 7.43 -6.08 -20.34
C GLY A 99 6.91 -5.92 -18.92
N ARG A 100 7.63 -5.18 -18.05
CA ARG A 100 7.27 -4.97 -16.63
C ARG A 100 6.27 -3.84 -16.51
N CYS A 101 5.33 -3.96 -15.55
CA CYS A 101 4.41 -2.89 -15.19
C CYS A 101 5.15 -1.72 -14.56
N GLY A 102 4.69 -0.51 -14.84
CA GLY A 102 5.02 0.69 -14.07
C GLY A 102 3.92 1.03 -13.07
N VAL A 103 3.87 2.29 -12.65
CA VAL A 103 2.90 2.79 -11.66
C VAL A 103 1.47 2.62 -12.16
N ALA A 104 0.60 2.09 -11.31
CA ALA A 104 -0.84 2.15 -11.42
C ALA A 104 -1.36 3.23 -10.46
N TYR A 105 -2.22 4.12 -10.94
CA TYR A 105 -2.73 5.25 -10.17
C TYR A 105 -4.19 5.51 -10.51
N ALA A 106 -5.02 5.65 -9.49
CA ALA A 106 -6.44 5.93 -9.64
C ALA A 106 -6.93 6.93 -8.57
N ASN A 107 -8.00 7.62 -8.89
CA ASN A 107 -8.90 8.20 -7.90
C ASN A 107 -10.13 7.30 -7.84
N VAL A 108 -10.12 6.39 -6.88
CA VAL A 108 -11.15 5.35 -6.73
C VAL A 108 -12.40 5.95 -6.11
N SER A 109 -13.54 5.63 -6.67
CA SER A 109 -14.86 6.06 -6.19
C SER A 109 -15.89 4.96 -6.42
N ILE A 110 -17.10 5.17 -5.96
CA ILE A 110 -18.18 4.22 -6.22
C ILE A 110 -18.41 3.99 -7.72
N ASP A 111 -18.14 5.01 -8.55
CA ASP A 111 -18.32 4.97 -10.00
C ASP A 111 -17.23 4.16 -10.72
N THR A 112 -16.06 3.99 -10.10
CA THR A 112 -14.97 3.15 -10.65
C THR A 112 -15.06 1.70 -10.20
N MET A 113 -15.84 1.40 -9.15
CA MET A 113 -15.98 0.06 -8.62
C MET A 113 -16.82 -0.83 -9.55
N PRO A 114 -16.59 -2.16 -9.56
CA PRO A 114 -17.27 -3.04 -10.50
C PRO A 114 -18.76 -3.18 -10.23
N THR A 115 -19.54 -3.12 -11.29
CA THR A 115 -20.97 -3.48 -11.31
C THR A 115 -21.19 -4.91 -11.82
N GLU A 116 -20.14 -5.54 -12.36
CA GLU A 116 -20.18 -6.88 -12.93
C GLU A 116 -19.23 -7.83 -12.20
N LYS A 117 -19.39 -9.13 -12.43
CA LYS A 117 -18.48 -10.14 -11.89
C LYS A 117 -17.15 -10.09 -12.63
N ARG A 118 -16.06 -10.33 -11.89
CA ARG A 118 -14.71 -10.44 -12.44
C ARG A 118 -14.65 -11.53 -13.52
N GLY A 119 -14.09 -11.17 -14.67
CA GLY A 119 -13.83 -12.10 -15.76
C GLY A 119 -12.52 -12.88 -15.58
N GLU A 120 -12.25 -13.80 -16.52
CA GLU A 120 -11.00 -14.56 -16.53
C GLU A 120 -9.81 -13.73 -17.01
N ILE A 121 -8.65 -13.97 -16.40
CA ILE A 121 -7.37 -13.31 -16.74
C ILE A 121 -6.25 -14.31 -17.03
N GLY A 122 -6.60 -15.59 -17.18
CA GLY A 122 -5.64 -16.69 -17.39
C GLY A 122 -4.73 -16.54 -18.60
N GLN A 123 -5.15 -15.82 -19.62
CA GLN A 123 -4.39 -15.55 -20.85
C GLN A 123 -3.22 -14.55 -20.65
N ILE A 124 -3.23 -13.74 -19.60
CA ILE A 124 -2.17 -12.77 -19.34
C ILE A 124 -0.96 -13.49 -18.74
N ARG A 125 0.23 -13.15 -19.25
CA ARG A 125 1.52 -13.62 -18.73
C ARG A 125 2.36 -12.37 -18.38
N PRO A 126 2.37 -11.92 -17.12
CA PRO A 126 3.25 -10.83 -16.69
C PRO A 126 4.74 -11.22 -16.85
N SER A 127 5.64 -10.24 -16.75
CA SER A 127 7.09 -10.53 -16.74
C SER A 127 7.45 -11.54 -15.66
N GLY A 128 8.39 -12.46 -15.93
CA GLY A 128 8.83 -13.51 -14.99
C GLY A 128 7.75 -14.54 -14.61
N TRP A 129 6.70 -14.72 -15.42
CA TRP A 129 5.60 -15.64 -15.13
C TRP A 129 5.99 -17.10 -15.29
N HIS A 130 5.83 -17.88 -14.22
CA HIS A 130 5.86 -19.35 -14.23
C HIS A 130 4.56 -19.91 -13.66
N THR A 131 4.14 -21.08 -14.18
CA THR A 131 3.03 -21.82 -13.57
C THR A 131 3.61 -22.93 -12.72
N VAL A 132 3.66 -22.73 -11.41
CA VAL A 132 4.28 -23.65 -10.46
C VAL A 132 3.35 -23.85 -9.26
N LYS A 133 3.45 -25.05 -8.67
CA LYS A 133 2.67 -25.46 -7.49
C LYS A 133 3.59 -25.93 -6.37
N TYR A 134 3.22 -25.55 -5.16
CA TYR A 134 3.81 -26.02 -3.90
C TYR A 134 2.68 -26.55 -3.00
N SER A 135 2.33 -27.82 -3.19
CA SER A 135 1.24 -28.47 -2.45
C SER A 135 1.56 -28.59 -0.97
N GLY A 136 0.66 -28.13 -0.11
CA GLY A 136 0.85 -28.13 1.35
C GLY A 136 1.70 -26.98 1.89
N VAL A 137 2.32 -26.17 1.02
CA VAL A 137 3.13 -25.00 1.38
C VAL A 137 2.39 -23.69 1.05
N VAL A 138 1.81 -23.62 -0.15
CA VAL A 138 1.11 -22.42 -0.62
C VAL A 138 -0.40 -22.66 -0.58
N ASP A 139 -1.14 -21.72 0.00
CA ASP A 139 -2.60 -21.75 -0.02
C ASP A 139 -3.13 -21.76 -1.46
N GLY A 140 -3.99 -22.73 -1.79
CA GLY A 140 -4.46 -22.97 -3.16
C GLY A 140 -3.40 -23.55 -4.09
N ASN A 141 -2.24 -23.94 -3.57
CA ASN A 141 -1.10 -24.59 -4.21
C ASN A 141 -0.30 -23.76 -5.24
N TYR A 142 -0.87 -22.80 -5.93
CA TYR A 142 -0.17 -22.01 -6.94
C TYR A 142 0.65 -20.89 -6.31
N LEU A 143 1.98 -20.91 -6.53
CA LEU A 143 2.89 -19.87 -6.04
C LEU A 143 2.51 -18.50 -6.57
N TYR A 144 2.42 -18.39 -7.90
CA TYR A 144 2.18 -17.11 -8.53
C TYR A 144 0.71 -16.89 -8.87
N ASN A 145 0.27 -15.68 -8.56
CA ASN A 145 -0.98 -15.09 -9.00
C ASN A 145 -0.70 -13.98 -10.03
N ARG A 146 -1.66 -13.75 -10.91
CA ARG A 146 -1.71 -12.52 -11.69
C ARG A 146 -2.25 -11.43 -10.76
N CYS A 147 -1.34 -10.83 -9.98
CA CYS A 147 -1.71 -9.83 -8.99
C CYS A 147 -2.05 -8.52 -9.69
N HIS A 148 -3.25 -8.01 -9.44
CA HIS A 148 -3.59 -6.65 -9.82
C HIS A 148 -2.79 -5.67 -8.97
N LEU A 149 -2.22 -4.62 -9.57
CA LEU A 149 -1.66 -3.49 -8.85
C LEU A 149 -2.78 -2.70 -8.16
N ILE A 150 -3.84 -2.38 -8.90
CA ILE A 150 -5.09 -1.88 -8.32
C ILE A 150 -6.14 -2.98 -8.49
N ALA A 151 -6.71 -3.42 -7.37
CA ALA A 151 -7.64 -4.53 -7.34
C ALA A 151 -8.87 -4.31 -8.21
N TYR A 152 -9.40 -5.41 -8.78
CA TYR A 152 -10.64 -5.39 -9.55
C TYR A 152 -11.81 -4.75 -8.78
N CYS A 153 -11.91 -4.99 -7.47
CA CYS A 153 -12.96 -4.42 -6.63
C CYS A 153 -12.89 -2.90 -6.48
N LEU A 154 -11.78 -2.25 -6.87
CA LEU A 154 -11.59 -0.80 -6.79
C LEU A 154 -11.84 -0.09 -8.11
N THR A 155 -11.45 -0.69 -9.24
CA THR A 155 -11.48 -0.01 -10.55
C THR A 155 -12.17 -0.81 -11.66
N ALA A 156 -12.75 -1.97 -11.38
CA ALA A 156 -13.34 -2.87 -12.39
C ALA A 156 -12.38 -3.29 -13.52
N GLU A 157 -11.09 -2.89 -13.45
CA GLU A 157 -10.10 -3.19 -14.47
C GLU A 157 -9.67 -4.66 -14.37
N ASN A 158 -10.06 -5.48 -15.35
CA ASN A 158 -9.93 -6.94 -15.26
C ASN A 158 -8.65 -7.46 -15.92
N ALA A 159 -8.61 -7.48 -17.25
CA ALA A 159 -7.58 -8.16 -18.04
C ALA A 159 -6.54 -7.19 -18.62
N ASN A 160 -6.21 -6.15 -17.90
CA ASN A 160 -5.22 -5.16 -18.32
C ASN A 160 -3.80 -5.62 -17.96
N LYS A 161 -3.00 -5.94 -18.98
CA LYS A 161 -1.60 -6.35 -18.79
C LYS A 161 -0.70 -5.30 -18.12
N LYS A 162 -1.12 -4.02 -18.09
CA LYS A 162 -0.40 -2.93 -17.40
C LYS A 162 -0.74 -2.85 -15.90
N ASN A 163 -1.74 -3.60 -15.47
CA ASN A 163 -2.21 -3.67 -14.08
C ASN A 163 -1.93 -5.04 -13.44
N LEU A 164 -1.22 -5.94 -14.10
CA LEU A 164 -1.00 -7.32 -13.65
C LEU A 164 0.50 -7.62 -13.55
N ILE A 165 0.95 -8.01 -12.37
CA ILE A 165 2.32 -8.47 -12.11
C ILE A 165 2.35 -9.95 -11.72
N THR A 166 3.52 -10.57 -11.85
CA THR A 166 3.82 -11.87 -11.25
C THR A 166 4.01 -11.65 -9.75
N GLY A 167 2.99 -11.93 -8.98
CA GLY A 167 3.02 -11.80 -7.52
C GLY A 167 2.79 -13.16 -6.85
N THR A 168 3.35 -13.35 -5.68
CA THR A 168 3.11 -14.55 -4.89
C THR A 168 1.69 -14.59 -4.36
N ARG A 169 1.25 -15.77 -3.94
CA ARG A 169 -0.02 -15.93 -3.21
C ARG A 169 0.00 -15.10 -1.93
N TYR A 170 1.13 -15.08 -1.24
CA TYR A 170 1.34 -14.33 0.00
C TYR A 170 1.27 -12.81 -0.21
N LEU A 171 1.97 -12.27 -1.23
CA LEU A 171 1.83 -10.87 -1.61
C LEU A 171 0.37 -10.49 -1.82
N ASN A 172 -0.36 -11.31 -2.59
CA ASN A 172 -1.74 -11.01 -2.98
C ASN A 172 -2.69 -11.05 -1.79
N ASN A 173 -2.66 -12.11 -0.98
CA ASN A 173 -3.65 -12.37 0.05
C ASN A 173 -3.30 -11.75 1.40
N GLU A 174 -2.06 -11.96 1.87
CA GLU A 174 -1.63 -11.49 3.19
C GLU A 174 -1.12 -10.04 3.11
N GLY A 175 -0.58 -9.67 1.95
CA GLY A 175 0.02 -8.35 1.75
C GLY A 175 -0.96 -7.29 1.27
N MET A 176 -1.48 -7.42 0.06
CA MET A 176 -2.26 -6.36 -0.60
C MET A 176 -3.73 -6.35 -0.18
N LEU A 177 -4.38 -7.51 -0.12
CA LEU A 177 -5.83 -7.65 0.12
C LEU A 177 -6.36 -6.91 1.36
N PRO A 178 -5.67 -6.84 2.52
CA PRO A 178 -6.14 -6.07 3.67
C PRO A 178 -6.32 -4.59 3.37
N TYR A 179 -5.39 -3.98 2.63
CA TYR A 179 -5.44 -2.56 2.23
C TYR A 179 -6.52 -2.31 1.19
N GLU A 180 -6.66 -3.19 0.22
CA GLU A 180 -7.69 -3.15 -0.82
C GLU A 180 -9.10 -3.26 -0.21
N THR A 181 -9.30 -4.22 0.69
CA THR A 181 -10.57 -4.44 1.38
C THR A 181 -10.96 -3.24 2.25
N LYS A 182 -10.00 -2.71 3.02
CA LYS A 182 -10.23 -1.51 3.85
C LYS A 182 -10.64 -0.32 2.99
N THR A 183 -9.97 -0.12 1.85
CA THR A 183 -10.27 0.98 0.92
C THR A 183 -11.66 0.80 0.29
N ALA A 184 -11.99 -0.40 -0.21
CA ALA A 184 -13.30 -0.67 -0.79
C ALA A 184 -14.44 -0.47 0.21
N GLN A 185 -14.28 -0.95 1.44
CA GLN A 185 -15.28 -0.77 2.53
C GLN A 185 -15.47 0.70 2.90
N TYR A 186 -14.39 1.49 2.93
CA TYR A 186 -14.48 2.93 3.18
C TYR A 186 -15.29 3.63 2.09
N ILE A 187 -14.99 3.37 0.81
CA ILE A 187 -15.71 3.97 -0.32
C ILE A 187 -17.18 3.55 -0.32
N ASP A 188 -17.47 2.28 -0.09
CA ASP A 188 -18.85 1.80 -0.03
C ASP A 188 -19.66 2.49 1.07
N LYS A 189 -19.04 2.69 2.24
CA LYS A 189 -19.69 3.32 3.39
C LYS A 189 -19.89 4.83 3.23
N THR A 190 -18.88 5.54 2.71
CA THR A 190 -18.84 7.02 2.70
C THR A 190 -19.22 7.62 1.37
N LYS A 191 -19.01 6.89 0.27
CA LYS A 191 -19.06 7.35 -1.12
C LYS A 191 -17.99 8.40 -1.47
N ASN A 192 -17.02 8.59 -0.60
CA ASN A 192 -15.87 9.46 -0.80
C ASN A 192 -14.88 8.86 -1.79
N HIS A 193 -14.02 9.70 -2.35
CA HIS A 193 -12.93 9.30 -3.23
C HIS A 193 -11.69 8.91 -2.44
N VAL A 194 -10.90 8.01 -3.02
CA VAL A 194 -9.60 7.63 -2.48
C VAL A 194 -8.56 7.69 -3.59
N LEU A 195 -7.57 8.56 -3.44
CA LEU A 195 -6.35 8.50 -4.25
C LEU A 195 -5.60 7.23 -3.90
N TYR A 196 -5.34 6.39 -4.89
CA TYR A 196 -4.74 5.07 -4.71
C TYR A 196 -3.64 4.85 -5.74
N ARG A 197 -2.40 4.67 -5.26
CA ARG A 197 -1.22 4.48 -6.12
C ARG A 197 -0.47 3.25 -5.71
N VAL A 198 -0.14 2.41 -6.69
CA VAL A 198 0.68 1.23 -6.50
C VAL A 198 1.86 1.27 -7.46
N THR A 199 3.06 1.19 -6.90
CA THR A 199 4.32 1.21 -7.63
C THR A 199 5.01 -0.13 -7.45
N PRO A 200 5.10 -0.97 -8.49
CA PRO A 200 5.91 -2.19 -8.42
C PRO A 200 7.39 -1.81 -8.41
N VAL A 201 8.17 -2.50 -7.59
CA VAL A 201 9.59 -2.22 -7.38
C VAL A 201 10.41 -3.35 -7.99
N PHE A 202 11.17 -3.02 -9.02
CA PHE A 202 12.08 -3.94 -9.70
C PHE A 202 13.52 -3.46 -9.52
N GLU A 203 14.45 -4.39 -9.33
CA GLU A 203 15.87 -4.08 -9.33
C GLU A 203 16.49 -4.42 -10.69
N GLY A 204 17.35 -3.53 -11.18
CA GLY A 204 18.04 -3.76 -12.45
C GLY A 204 17.14 -4.32 -13.55
N ASP A 205 17.49 -5.50 -14.06
CA ASP A 205 16.76 -6.21 -15.12
C ASP A 205 15.86 -7.35 -14.57
N ASP A 206 15.53 -7.34 -13.29
CA ASP A 206 14.62 -8.34 -12.69
C ASP A 206 13.25 -8.32 -13.38
N LEU A 207 12.74 -9.52 -13.67
CA LEU A 207 11.44 -9.70 -14.32
C LEU A 207 10.28 -9.79 -13.32
N VAL A 208 10.58 -10.11 -12.05
CA VAL A 208 9.62 -10.16 -10.95
C VAL A 208 9.91 -9.00 -10.01
N ALA A 209 8.88 -8.26 -9.60
CA ALA A 209 9.04 -7.19 -8.63
C ALA A 209 9.42 -7.75 -7.25
N SER A 210 10.35 -7.11 -6.54
CA SER A 210 10.69 -7.44 -5.13
C SER A 210 9.49 -7.23 -4.20
N GLY A 211 8.59 -6.35 -4.59
CA GLY A 211 7.37 -6.00 -3.89
C GLY A 211 6.68 -4.82 -4.53
N VAL A 212 5.71 -4.26 -3.84
CA VAL A 212 4.97 -3.07 -4.29
C VAL A 212 4.91 -2.03 -3.18
N GLN A 213 5.11 -0.76 -3.52
CA GLN A 213 4.72 0.34 -2.65
C GLN A 213 3.25 0.66 -2.90
N MET A 214 2.43 0.65 -1.85
CA MET A 214 1.03 1.04 -1.90
C MET A 214 0.82 2.32 -1.11
N GLN A 215 0.20 3.31 -1.73
CA GLN A 215 -0.16 4.58 -1.12
C GLN A 215 -1.62 4.87 -1.34
N ALA A 216 -2.33 5.31 -0.30
CA ALA A 216 -3.70 5.78 -0.44
C ALA A 216 -4.02 6.91 0.53
N GLU A 217 -4.93 7.80 0.10
CA GLU A 217 -5.44 8.89 0.93
C GLU A 217 -6.88 9.22 0.51
N SER A 218 -7.79 9.25 1.47
CA SER A 218 -9.17 9.68 1.22
C SER A 218 -9.24 11.19 0.98
N VAL A 219 -10.00 11.60 -0.02
CA VAL A 219 -9.98 12.97 -0.55
C VAL A 219 -10.81 13.92 0.30
N GLU A 220 -12.09 13.61 0.53
CA GLU A 220 -13.06 14.54 1.13
C GLU A 220 -12.85 14.76 2.63
N ASP A 221 -12.13 13.88 3.29
CA ASP A 221 -11.80 13.96 4.71
C ASP A 221 -10.31 14.13 5.01
N ASP A 222 -9.52 14.54 3.98
CA ASP A 222 -8.09 14.81 4.11
C ASP A 222 -7.29 13.64 4.74
N GLY A 223 -7.64 12.41 4.37
CA GLY A 223 -6.94 11.21 4.83
C GLY A 223 -7.37 10.67 6.20
N VAL A 224 -8.43 11.21 6.80
CA VAL A 224 -8.92 10.73 8.11
C VAL A 224 -9.43 9.29 8.02
N GLY A 225 -10.12 8.93 6.97
CA GLY A 225 -10.66 7.58 6.80
C GLY A 225 -9.65 6.59 6.22
N ILE A 226 -8.92 7.00 5.21
CA ILE A 226 -7.86 6.20 4.55
C ILE A 226 -6.61 7.05 4.43
N SER A 227 -5.53 6.60 5.08
CA SER A 227 -4.19 7.14 4.88
C SER A 227 -3.19 6.04 5.14
N PHE A 228 -2.39 5.66 4.14
CA PHE A 228 -1.28 4.73 4.31
C PHE A 228 -0.22 4.87 3.23
N ASN A 229 1.02 4.52 3.60
CA ASN A 229 2.16 4.35 2.72
C ASN A 229 2.96 3.15 3.21
N VAL A 230 2.84 2.06 2.49
CA VAL A 230 3.41 0.77 2.89
C VAL A 230 4.14 0.12 1.73
N TYR A 231 5.16 -0.66 2.06
CA TYR A 231 5.76 -1.61 1.14
C TYR A 231 5.25 -3.01 1.45
N VAL A 232 4.82 -3.74 0.43
CA VAL A 232 4.33 -5.11 0.51
C VAL A 232 5.32 -6.02 -0.19
N TYR A 233 5.86 -7.00 0.53
CA TYR A 233 6.89 -7.90 0.05
C TYR A 233 6.34 -8.94 -0.93
N ASN A 234 7.02 -9.13 -2.05
CA ASN A 234 6.69 -10.20 -3.00
C ASN A 234 7.48 -11.47 -2.67
N VAL A 235 7.23 -12.01 -1.51
CA VAL A 235 7.83 -13.24 -1.01
C VAL A 235 6.76 -14.32 -0.84
N GLN A 236 7.19 -15.55 -0.66
CA GLN A 236 6.33 -16.65 -0.21
C GLN A 236 7.10 -17.42 0.85
N PRO A 237 6.61 -17.53 2.11
CA PRO A 237 7.22 -18.38 3.12
C PRO A 237 7.50 -19.78 2.56
N TYR A 238 8.65 -20.34 2.90
CA TYR A 238 9.17 -21.65 2.45
C TYR A 238 9.50 -21.74 0.94
N VAL A 239 9.53 -20.62 0.21
CA VAL A 239 9.91 -20.61 -1.21
C VAL A 239 10.91 -19.50 -1.50
N VAL A 240 12.04 -19.86 -2.07
CA VAL A 240 13.02 -18.91 -2.62
C VAL A 240 12.62 -18.53 -4.04
N ILE A 241 12.73 -17.25 -4.38
CA ILE A 241 12.40 -16.70 -5.70
C ILE A 241 13.65 -16.07 -6.31
N ASP A 242 14.01 -16.48 -7.51
CA ASP A 242 14.92 -15.72 -8.36
C ASP A 242 14.11 -14.59 -9.06
N TYR A 243 14.24 -13.37 -8.58
CA TYR A 243 13.51 -12.23 -9.14
C TYR A 243 13.94 -11.86 -10.55
N LYS A 244 15.14 -12.25 -10.96
CA LYS A 244 15.63 -12.01 -12.30
C LYS A 244 14.83 -12.77 -13.35
N THR A 245 14.42 -14.00 -13.03
CA THR A 245 13.79 -14.91 -13.99
C THR A 245 12.36 -15.29 -13.61
N GLY A 246 12.04 -15.31 -12.31
CA GLY A 246 10.82 -15.88 -11.73
C GLY A 246 10.95 -17.37 -11.41
N GLU A 247 12.11 -17.99 -11.66
CA GLU A 247 12.39 -19.34 -11.19
C GLU A 247 12.36 -19.40 -9.68
N ASN A 248 12.12 -20.60 -9.11
CA ASN A 248 11.86 -20.72 -7.69
C ASN A 248 12.09 -22.17 -7.21
N TRP A 249 12.36 -22.33 -5.91
CA TRP A 249 12.58 -23.62 -5.27
C TRP A 249 12.18 -23.58 -3.79
N GLU A 250 12.06 -24.73 -3.15
CA GLU A 250 11.77 -24.82 -1.71
C GLU A 250 12.91 -24.21 -0.89
N GLY A 251 12.58 -23.55 0.19
CA GLY A 251 13.50 -22.88 1.11
C GLY A 251 12.99 -22.90 2.55
N ASP A 252 13.66 -22.16 3.41
CA ASP A 252 13.27 -21.98 4.80
C ASP A 252 12.04 -21.06 4.94
N GLU A 253 11.45 -20.99 6.15
CA GLU A 253 10.27 -20.17 6.44
C GLU A 253 10.44 -18.70 6.06
N ILE A 254 11.66 -18.18 6.28
CA ILE A 254 12.07 -16.83 5.90
C ILE A 254 13.14 -16.97 4.81
N ALA A 255 12.73 -17.42 3.63
CA ALA A 255 13.64 -17.51 2.49
C ALA A 255 13.79 -16.12 1.86
N GLU A 256 14.94 -15.49 2.11
CA GLU A 256 15.28 -14.19 1.51
C GLU A 256 16.26 -14.39 0.36
N PRO A 257 16.04 -13.74 -0.79
CA PRO A 257 17.09 -13.61 -1.78
C PRO A 257 18.19 -12.69 -1.21
N GLU A 258 19.44 -13.12 -1.31
CA GLU A 258 20.59 -12.36 -0.83
C GLU A 258 20.59 -10.94 -1.41
N GLY A 259 20.76 -9.94 -0.53
CA GLY A 259 20.98 -8.54 -0.92
C GLY A 259 19.80 -7.73 -1.40
N LYS A 260 18.56 -8.22 -1.29
CA LYS A 260 17.39 -7.48 -1.80
C LYS A 260 16.95 -6.30 -0.93
N TRP A 261 17.07 -6.39 0.39
CA TRP A 261 16.61 -5.35 1.32
C TRP A 261 17.71 -4.91 2.27
N ALA A 262 17.52 -3.78 2.93
CA ALA A 262 18.47 -3.29 3.93
C ALA A 262 18.68 -4.34 5.04
N ASP A 263 19.91 -4.59 5.42
CA ASP A 263 20.26 -5.63 6.40
C ASP A 263 20.03 -5.25 7.87
N GLY A 264 19.22 -4.25 8.12
CA GLY A 264 18.74 -3.90 9.45
C GLY A 264 19.84 -3.54 10.46
N THR A 265 21.05 -3.23 10.01
CA THR A 265 22.05 -2.60 10.87
C THR A 265 21.57 -1.21 11.18
N GLU A 266 21.09 -1.03 12.42
CA GLU A 266 20.75 0.28 12.95
C GLU A 266 21.94 1.22 12.75
N ALA A 267 21.67 2.36 12.13
CA ALA A 267 22.60 3.45 12.18
C ALA A 267 22.60 3.97 13.63
N ASP A 268 23.69 3.71 14.35
CA ASP A 268 23.99 4.30 15.65
C ASP A 268 23.89 5.83 15.65
#